data_00683e746649dcff2ae9d2b68b6881af
#
_entry.id   00683e746649dcff2ae9d2b68b6881af
#
_cell.length_a   1.000
_cell.length_b   1.000
_cell.length_c   1.000
_cell.angle_alpha   90.00
_cell.angle_beta   90.00
_cell.angle_gamma   90.00
#
_symmetry.space_group_name_H-M   'P 1'
#
loop_
_entity.id
_entity.type
_entity.pdbx_description
1 polymer ?
#
loop_
_entity_poly.entity_id
_entity_poly.type
_entity_poly.pdbx_seq_one_letter_code
_entity_poly.pdbx_strand_id
1 'polypeptide(L)'
;MAPLSKIAISGKGGVGKTTLSALLAHIYAERGREVTAIDADPVGGLAQALGLPGELAAEVTPIAQMDDLIYERTGAKPGTSGGFFTMNPRVDDIPERFSVAYRGIRFLRLGTIEIGGSGCICPESALLKALVTHLLLYRDEMLILDMEAGVEHLGRATAQAVDAFLVVLEPGRRSLTTAERVRALAQDIGITHVYAVGNNVRGEQDRVFLADHSPIPMLGYLSRNPELTDADMRGAGIYDAAPQSVEEARVLVEALEDM
;
A
#
# COMPACT_ATOMS: atom_id res chain seq x y z
N MET A 1 6.35 -23.67 1.90
CA MET A 1 6.60 -22.25 1.61
C MET A 1 6.33 -21.45 2.88
N ALA A 2 7.03 -20.36 3.14
CA ALA A 2 6.64 -19.46 4.22
C ALA A 2 5.25 -18.88 3.89
N PRO A 3 4.39 -18.66 4.89
CA PRO A 3 3.08 -18.07 4.62
C PRO A 3 3.22 -16.66 4.08
N LEU A 4 2.38 -16.30 3.10
CA LEU A 4 2.28 -14.94 2.56
C LEU A 4 2.11 -13.92 3.70
N SER A 5 2.96 -12.91 3.73
CA SER A 5 2.95 -11.91 4.81
C SER A 5 3.18 -10.46 4.34
N LYS A 6 3.69 -10.24 3.14
CA LYS A 6 4.06 -8.92 2.64
C LYS A 6 3.42 -8.64 1.29
N ILE A 7 2.39 -7.79 1.28
CA ILE A 7 1.66 -7.38 0.07
C ILE A 7 1.87 -5.89 -0.17
N ALA A 8 2.37 -5.53 -1.33
CA ALA A 8 2.42 -4.16 -1.80
C ALA A 8 1.40 -3.95 -2.92
N ILE A 9 0.67 -2.83 -2.89
CA ILE A 9 -0.42 -2.53 -3.81
C ILE A 9 -0.12 -1.23 -4.53
N SER A 10 -0.12 -1.28 -5.85
CA SER A 10 0.15 -0.14 -6.73
C SER A 10 -0.85 -0.07 -7.88
N GLY A 11 -0.81 0.99 -8.66
CA GLY A 11 -1.68 1.22 -9.80
C GLY A 11 -1.93 2.71 -10.00
N LYS A 12 -2.56 3.07 -11.13
CA LYS A 12 -2.87 4.45 -11.47
C LYS A 12 -3.70 5.13 -10.38
N GLY A 13 -3.58 6.46 -10.22
CA GLY A 13 -4.45 7.23 -9.31
C GLY A 13 -5.94 6.98 -9.58
N GLY A 14 -6.73 6.75 -8.52
CA GLY A 14 -8.17 6.56 -8.58
C GLY A 14 -8.65 5.17 -9.02
N VAL A 15 -7.78 4.19 -9.26
CA VAL A 15 -8.20 2.84 -9.71
C VAL A 15 -8.71 1.92 -8.59
N GLY A 16 -8.66 2.35 -7.32
CA GLY A 16 -9.14 1.57 -6.17
C GLY A 16 -8.06 0.79 -5.42
N LYS A 17 -6.81 1.23 -5.45
CA LYS A 17 -5.71 0.67 -4.64
C LYS A 17 -6.08 0.63 -3.15
N THR A 18 -6.42 1.78 -2.61
CA THR A 18 -6.81 1.97 -1.21
C THR A 18 -8.02 1.12 -0.82
N THR A 19 -8.98 0.95 -1.73
CA THR A 19 -10.11 0.04 -1.56
C THR A 19 -9.64 -1.40 -1.38
N LEU A 20 -8.78 -1.88 -2.28
CA LEU A 20 -8.22 -3.23 -2.18
C LEU A 20 -7.39 -3.39 -0.91
N SER A 21 -6.53 -2.41 -0.58
CA SER A 21 -5.70 -2.41 0.63
C SER A 21 -6.54 -2.56 1.91
N ALA A 22 -7.62 -1.80 2.02
CA ALA A 22 -8.50 -1.85 3.18
C ALA A 22 -9.28 -3.18 3.26
N LEU A 23 -9.80 -3.69 2.13
CA LEU A 23 -10.47 -5.00 2.09
C LEU A 23 -9.55 -6.13 2.53
N LEU A 24 -8.33 -6.20 1.97
CA LEU A 24 -7.34 -7.21 2.34
C LEU A 24 -6.96 -7.11 3.82
N ALA A 25 -6.73 -5.90 4.34
CA ALA A 25 -6.37 -5.69 5.74
C ALA A 25 -7.44 -6.26 6.69
N HIS A 26 -8.72 -5.98 6.44
CA HIS A 26 -9.81 -6.51 7.24
C HIS A 26 -9.96 -8.03 7.13
N ILE A 27 -9.84 -8.60 5.92
CA ILE A 27 -9.96 -10.04 5.70
C ILE A 27 -8.85 -10.79 6.45
N TYR A 28 -7.60 -10.32 6.39
CA TYR A 28 -6.52 -10.96 7.13
C TYR A 28 -6.65 -10.79 8.64
N ALA A 29 -7.12 -9.63 9.12
CA ALA A 29 -7.41 -9.42 10.54
C ALA A 29 -8.53 -10.35 11.05
N GLU A 30 -9.60 -10.55 10.27
CA GLU A 30 -10.67 -11.52 10.57
C GLU A 30 -10.17 -12.97 10.62
N ARG A 31 -9.16 -13.31 9.82
CA ARG A 31 -8.48 -14.62 9.86
C ARG A 31 -7.52 -14.76 11.05
N GLY A 32 -7.49 -13.78 11.94
CA GLY A 32 -6.67 -13.81 13.16
C GLY A 32 -5.19 -13.48 12.93
N ARG A 33 -4.83 -12.90 11.76
CA ARG A 33 -3.47 -12.41 11.52
C ARG A 33 -3.26 -11.06 12.20
N GLU A 34 -2.09 -10.84 12.75
CA GLU A 34 -1.64 -9.48 13.08
C GLU A 34 -1.40 -8.74 11.77
N VAL A 35 -2.08 -7.61 11.57
CA VAL A 35 -2.04 -6.84 10.33
C VAL A 35 -1.50 -5.44 10.58
N THR A 36 -0.52 -5.04 9.79
CA THR A 36 -0.09 -3.64 9.69
C THR A 36 -0.42 -3.09 8.31
N ALA A 37 -1.33 -2.13 8.25
CA ALA A 37 -1.72 -1.42 7.05
C ALA A 37 -0.98 -0.07 6.99
N ILE A 38 -0.26 0.16 5.90
CA ILE A 38 0.60 1.32 5.71
C ILE A 38 0.07 2.18 4.56
N ASP A 39 -0.25 3.42 4.89
CA ASP A 39 -0.61 4.44 3.90
C ASP A 39 0.67 5.14 3.43
N ALA A 40 1.10 4.80 2.22
CA ALA A 40 2.25 5.39 1.54
C ALA A 40 1.84 6.22 0.31
N ASP A 41 0.54 6.50 0.15
CA ASP A 41 0.03 7.42 -0.88
C ASP A 41 0.08 8.86 -0.33
N PRO A 42 0.61 9.82 -1.09
CA PRO A 42 0.66 11.24 -0.70
C PRO A 42 -0.68 11.83 -0.30
N VAL A 43 -1.71 11.51 -1.05
CA VAL A 43 -3.07 12.01 -0.81
C VAL A 43 -3.67 11.38 0.44
N GLY A 44 -3.25 10.15 0.76
CA GLY A 44 -3.83 9.35 1.82
C GLY A 44 -5.21 8.80 1.45
N GLY A 45 -5.90 8.27 2.44
CA GLY A 45 -7.25 7.73 2.26
C GLY A 45 -7.46 6.37 2.90
N LEU A 46 -6.38 5.66 3.23
CA LEU A 46 -6.46 4.32 3.79
C LEU A 46 -7.14 4.32 5.18
N ALA A 47 -6.91 5.33 6.01
CA ALA A 47 -7.60 5.46 7.30
C ALA A 47 -9.13 5.48 7.15
N GLN A 48 -9.64 6.28 6.19
CA GLN A 48 -11.07 6.37 5.91
C GLN A 48 -11.61 5.07 5.32
N ALA A 49 -10.89 4.48 4.36
CA ALA A 49 -11.29 3.21 3.74
C ALA A 49 -11.35 2.06 4.75
N LEU A 50 -10.43 2.02 5.72
CA LEU A 50 -10.45 1.11 6.86
C LEU A 50 -11.61 1.38 7.84
N GLY A 51 -12.24 2.56 7.76
CA GLY A 51 -13.31 2.98 8.66
C GLY A 51 -12.80 3.44 10.03
N LEU A 52 -11.57 3.94 10.12
CA LEU A 52 -11.07 4.53 11.36
C LEU A 52 -11.96 5.70 11.77
N PRO A 53 -12.40 5.76 13.05
CA PRO A 53 -13.07 6.94 13.58
C PRO A 53 -12.22 8.20 13.36
N GLY A 54 -12.86 9.32 13.03
CA GLY A 54 -12.15 10.56 12.71
C GLY A 54 -11.20 11.03 13.82
N GLU A 55 -11.54 10.79 15.09
CA GLU A 55 -10.69 11.08 16.23
C GLU A 55 -9.38 10.26 16.18
N LEU A 56 -9.46 8.94 15.95
CA LEU A 56 -8.29 8.08 15.81
C LEU A 56 -7.46 8.42 14.56
N ALA A 57 -8.13 8.72 13.45
CA ALA A 57 -7.43 9.10 12.23
C ALA A 57 -6.63 10.41 12.40
N ALA A 58 -7.15 11.34 13.22
CA ALA A 58 -6.49 12.60 13.54
C ALA A 58 -5.25 12.43 14.45
N GLU A 59 -5.16 11.34 15.21
CA GLU A 59 -3.99 11.04 16.02
C GLU A 59 -2.77 10.61 15.18
N VAL A 60 -2.99 10.12 13.96
CA VAL A 60 -1.93 9.61 13.10
C VAL A 60 -1.31 10.73 12.29
N THR A 61 -0.23 11.28 12.79
CA THR A 61 0.61 12.22 12.02
C THR A 61 1.46 11.42 11.03
N PRO A 62 1.54 11.83 9.74
CA PRO A 62 2.45 11.20 8.80
C PRO A 62 3.91 11.27 9.27
N ILE A 63 4.63 10.16 9.20
CA ILE A 63 6.04 10.09 9.64
C ILE A 63 6.91 11.15 8.95
N ALA A 64 6.66 11.39 7.66
CA ALA A 64 7.36 12.42 6.88
C ALA A 64 7.16 13.87 7.40
N GLN A 65 6.16 14.11 8.24
CA GLN A 65 5.83 15.42 8.80
C GLN A 65 6.26 15.55 10.27
N MET A 66 6.93 14.53 10.83
CA MET A 66 7.40 14.54 12.21
C MET A 66 8.82 15.11 12.28
N ASP A 67 8.96 16.42 12.21
CA ASP A 67 10.26 17.11 12.16
C ASP A 67 11.18 16.73 13.32
N ASP A 68 10.66 16.64 14.54
CA ASP A 68 11.42 16.28 15.73
C ASP A 68 11.91 14.82 15.66
N LEU A 69 11.08 13.89 15.18
CA LEU A 69 11.46 12.50 14.98
C LEU A 69 12.54 12.37 13.89
N ILE A 70 12.38 13.07 12.78
CA ILE A 70 13.36 13.07 11.70
C ILE A 70 14.70 13.57 12.22
N TYR A 71 14.71 14.68 12.96
CA TYR A 71 15.92 15.21 13.57
C TYR A 71 16.55 14.27 14.59
N GLU A 72 15.73 13.70 15.51
CA GLU A 72 16.18 12.73 16.53
C GLU A 72 16.90 11.54 15.88
N ARG A 73 16.37 11.02 14.78
CA ARG A 73 16.84 9.79 14.16
C ARG A 73 17.98 10.01 13.16
N THR A 74 17.96 11.12 12.46
CA THR A 74 18.92 11.37 11.37
C THR A 74 20.05 12.35 11.76
N GLY A 75 19.83 13.18 12.79
CA GLY A 75 20.74 14.23 13.19
C GLY A 75 20.67 15.49 12.33
N ALA A 76 19.72 15.58 11.40
CA ALA A 76 19.53 16.73 10.53
C ALA A 76 18.04 17.11 10.44
N LYS A 77 17.78 18.42 10.27
CA LYS A 77 16.41 18.94 10.12
C LYS A 77 15.85 18.60 8.75
N PRO A 78 14.53 18.37 8.64
CA PRO A 78 13.85 18.24 7.36
C PRO A 78 14.15 19.40 6.41
N GLY A 79 14.20 19.12 5.11
CA GLY A 79 14.47 20.13 4.08
C GLY A 79 15.93 20.61 4.00
N THR A 80 16.85 20.11 4.85
CA THR A 80 18.27 20.46 4.74
C THR A 80 18.93 19.66 3.61
N SER A 81 19.54 20.36 2.67
CA SER A 81 20.38 19.76 1.62
C SER A 81 21.86 20.01 1.91
N GLY A 82 22.69 18.96 1.76
CA GLY A 82 24.16 19.09 1.83
C GLY A 82 24.77 18.98 3.24
N GLY A 83 24.02 18.56 4.26
CA GLY A 83 24.54 18.27 5.60
C GLY A 83 24.92 16.81 5.78
N PHE A 84 25.67 16.50 6.86
CA PHE A 84 25.88 15.12 7.31
C PHE A 84 24.66 14.66 8.10
N PHE A 85 24.11 13.49 7.77
CA PHE A 85 23.03 12.86 8.52
C PHE A 85 23.11 11.33 8.45
N THR A 86 22.42 10.64 9.37
CA THR A 86 22.41 9.18 9.42
C THR A 86 21.56 8.63 8.28
N MET A 87 22.19 7.87 7.36
CA MET A 87 21.54 7.26 6.20
C MET A 87 20.70 6.02 6.54
N ASN A 88 21.00 5.35 7.65
CA ASN A 88 20.27 4.18 8.13
C ASN A 88 19.91 4.37 9.61
N PRO A 89 18.94 5.25 9.91
CA PRO A 89 18.53 5.54 11.27
C PRO A 89 17.81 4.37 11.92
N ARG A 90 17.79 4.34 13.25
CA ARG A 90 17.01 3.38 14.03
C ARG A 90 15.52 3.66 13.89
N VAL A 91 14.71 2.62 13.58
CA VAL A 91 13.28 2.74 13.28
C VAL A 91 12.42 1.65 13.89
N ASP A 92 13.02 0.73 14.63
CA ASP A 92 12.38 -0.49 15.17
C ASP A 92 11.22 -0.20 16.13
N ASP A 93 11.24 0.92 16.82
CA ASP A 93 10.19 1.38 17.75
C ASP A 93 9.09 2.25 17.10
N ILE A 94 9.28 2.67 15.86
CA ILE A 94 8.35 3.59 15.19
C ILE A 94 6.96 2.98 14.99
N PRO A 95 6.82 1.71 14.54
CA PRO A 95 5.49 1.13 14.33
C PRO A 95 4.65 1.09 15.60
N GLU A 96 5.25 0.80 16.75
CA GLU A 96 4.54 0.75 18.03
C GLU A 96 4.19 2.13 18.58
N ARG A 97 5.02 3.13 18.32
CA ARG A 97 4.86 4.47 18.89
C ARG A 97 3.92 5.37 18.10
N PHE A 98 3.85 5.19 16.79
CA PHE A 98 3.20 6.15 15.88
C PHE A 98 2.09 5.54 15.04
N SER A 99 1.70 4.31 15.31
CA SER A 99 0.51 3.71 14.72
C SER A 99 -0.68 3.76 15.68
N VAL A 100 -1.87 3.62 15.13
CA VAL A 100 -3.11 3.38 15.90
C VAL A 100 -3.64 1.98 15.58
N ALA A 101 -4.30 1.37 16.57
CA ALA A 101 -4.92 0.06 16.40
C ALA A 101 -6.44 0.20 16.24
N TYR A 102 -6.99 -0.43 15.22
CA TYR A 102 -8.42 -0.47 14.97
C TYR A 102 -8.83 -1.82 14.40
N ARG A 103 -9.78 -2.51 15.02
CA ARG A 103 -10.34 -3.82 14.59
C ARG A 103 -9.28 -4.87 14.25
N GLY A 104 -8.21 -4.96 15.05
CA GLY A 104 -7.11 -5.91 14.82
C GLY A 104 -6.10 -5.48 13.75
N ILE A 105 -6.26 -4.29 13.20
CA ILE A 105 -5.36 -3.70 12.21
C ILE A 105 -4.57 -2.57 12.88
N ARG A 106 -3.26 -2.60 12.74
CA ARG A 106 -2.37 -1.48 13.06
C ARG A 106 -2.27 -0.58 11.83
N PHE A 107 -2.61 0.69 11.96
CA PHE A 107 -2.54 1.65 10.87
C PHE A 107 -1.38 2.62 11.08
N LEU A 108 -0.55 2.78 10.05
CA LEU A 108 0.59 3.70 10.02
C LEU A 108 0.53 4.54 8.74
N ARG A 109 0.84 5.83 8.84
CA ARG A 109 0.90 6.74 7.70
C ARG A 109 2.33 7.21 7.46
N LEU A 110 2.88 6.95 6.27
CA LEU A 110 4.23 7.40 5.92
C LEU A 110 4.25 8.88 5.54
N GLY A 111 3.27 9.32 4.76
CA GLY A 111 3.25 10.66 4.18
C GLY A 111 4.15 10.79 2.95
N THR A 112 4.20 12.00 2.41
CA THR A 112 4.97 12.35 1.21
C THR A 112 6.28 12.99 1.58
N ILE A 113 7.31 12.64 0.84
CA ILE A 113 8.49 13.49 0.71
C ILE A 113 8.23 14.36 -0.52
N GLU A 114 8.15 15.67 -0.34
CA GLU A 114 8.20 16.59 -1.47
C GLU A 114 9.60 16.49 -2.08
N ILE A 115 9.72 15.63 -3.10
CA ILE A 115 10.99 15.41 -3.79
C ILE A 115 11.22 16.62 -4.70
N GLY A 116 12.03 17.54 -4.24
CA GLY A 116 12.65 18.53 -5.10
C GLY A 116 13.68 17.88 -6.04
N GLY A 117 13.20 17.16 -7.06
CA GLY A 117 14.06 16.53 -8.07
C GLY A 117 14.42 15.06 -7.75
N SER A 118 14.40 14.23 -8.78
CA SER A 118 14.73 12.82 -8.73
C SER A 118 16.14 12.58 -8.15
N GLY A 119 16.21 11.91 -7.01
CA GLY A 119 17.46 11.48 -6.40
C GLY A 119 17.94 12.32 -5.21
N CYS A 120 17.11 13.19 -4.65
CA CYS A 120 17.49 13.93 -3.44
C CYS A 120 17.64 12.95 -2.26
N ILE A 121 18.86 12.85 -1.72
CA ILE A 121 19.13 12.16 -0.45
C ILE A 121 18.89 13.21 0.64
N CYS A 122 17.73 13.12 1.29
CA CYS A 122 17.34 13.99 2.39
C CYS A 122 17.07 13.16 3.67
N PRO A 123 17.11 13.78 4.86
CA PRO A 123 16.90 13.09 6.12
C PRO A 123 15.56 12.35 6.19
N GLU A 124 14.49 12.95 5.70
CA GLU A 124 13.14 12.36 5.65
C GLU A 124 13.13 11.08 4.80
N SER A 125 13.76 11.15 3.62
CA SER A 125 13.90 10.02 2.71
C SER A 125 14.65 8.86 3.34
N ALA A 126 15.73 9.14 4.07
CA ALA A 126 16.51 8.14 4.79
C ALA A 126 15.67 7.46 5.88
N LEU A 127 14.91 8.25 6.66
CA LEU A 127 14.04 7.71 7.70
C LEU A 127 12.94 6.81 7.12
N LEU A 128 12.18 7.29 6.13
CA LEU A 128 11.10 6.50 5.52
C LEU A 128 11.61 5.24 4.84
N LYS A 129 12.74 5.33 4.14
CA LYS A 129 13.36 4.17 3.50
C LYS A 129 13.83 3.14 4.53
N ALA A 130 14.45 3.57 5.63
CA ALA A 130 14.83 2.68 6.71
C ALA A 130 13.61 2.04 7.36
N LEU A 131 12.52 2.79 7.57
CA LEU A 131 11.27 2.28 8.16
C LEU A 131 10.62 1.22 7.25
N VAL A 132 10.42 1.50 5.97
CA VAL A 132 9.87 0.52 5.02
C VAL A 132 10.77 -0.72 4.94
N THR A 133 12.08 -0.54 4.94
CA THR A 133 13.04 -1.66 4.97
C THR A 133 12.86 -2.51 6.23
N HIS A 134 12.74 -1.87 7.39
CA HIS A 134 12.54 -2.56 8.66
C HIS A 134 11.22 -3.35 8.66
N LEU A 135 10.13 -2.74 8.24
CA LEU A 135 8.80 -3.37 8.17
C LEU A 135 8.79 -4.59 7.25
N LEU A 136 9.43 -4.51 6.10
CA LEU A 136 9.46 -5.60 5.13
C LEU A 136 10.42 -6.73 5.53
N LEU A 137 11.60 -6.43 6.08
CA LEU A 137 12.65 -7.42 6.32
C LEU A 137 12.65 -8.04 7.73
N TYR A 138 12.16 -7.31 8.74
CA TYR A 138 12.36 -7.69 10.15
C TYR A 138 11.06 -7.88 10.94
N ARG A 139 9.90 -7.78 10.28
CA ARG A 139 8.60 -7.98 10.92
C ARG A 139 7.93 -9.22 10.30
N ASP A 140 7.26 -10.02 11.13
CA ASP A 140 6.61 -11.28 10.71
C ASP A 140 5.09 -11.12 10.50
N GLU A 141 4.52 -9.98 10.88
CA GLU A 141 3.10 -9.67 10.72
C GLU A 141 2.70 -9.55 9.24
N MET A 142 1.40 -9.67 8.97
CA MET A 142 0.85 -9.36 7.64
C MET A 142 0.98 -7.87 7.38
N LEU A 143 1.76 -7.50 6.37
CA LEU A 143 1.97 -6.13 5.95
C LEU A 143 1.21 -5.84 4.66
N ILE A 144 0.40 -4.79 4.67
CA ILE A 144 -0.29 -4.27 3.49
C ILE A 144 0.17 -2.85 3.24
N LEU A 145 0.87 -2.66 2.15
CA LEU A 145 1.45 -1.38 1.76
C LEU A 145 0.63 -0.77 0.62
N ASP A 146 -0.17 0.27 0.93
CA ASP A 146 -0.93 1.05 -0.05
C ASP A 146 -0.04 2.12 -0.66
N MET A 147 0.34 1.96 -1.92
CA MET A 147 1.33 2.79 -2.59
C MET A 147 0.71 3.63 -3.71
N GLU A 148 1.37 4.71 -4.07
CA GLU A 148 1.10 5.44 -5.31
C GLU A 148 1.45 4.59 -6.55
N ALA A 149 1.23 5.16 -7.74
CA ALA A 149 1.58 4.50 -9.01
C ALA A 149 3.09 4.41 -9.18
N GLY A 150 3.69 3.28 -8.80
CA GLY A 150 5.11 3.05 -8.93
C GLY A 150 5.67 2.09 -7.88
N VAL A 151 6.97 2.09 -7.74
CA VAL A 151 7.73 1.27 -6.79
C VAL A 151 8.74 2.12 -6.00
N GLU A 152 8.54 3.44 -5.96
CA GLU A 152 9.51 4.42 -5.46
C GLU A 152 9.88 4.22 -3.99
N HIS A 153 8.96 3.67 -3.20
CA HIS A 153 9.19 3.33 -1.79
C HIS A 153 9.97 2.03 -1.59
N LEU A 154 10.12 1.22 -2.66
CA LEU A 154 10.82 -0.05 -2.64
C LEU A 154 12.20 0.08 -3.30
N GLY A 155 13.23 -0.40 -2.61
CA GLY A 155 14.56 -0.57 -3.18
C GLY A 155 14.83 -2.04 -3.51
N ARG A 156 15.92 -2.36 -4.19
CA ARG A 156 16.29 -3.74 -4.55
C ARG A 156 16.32 -4.69 -3.35
N ALA A 157 16.76 -4.22 -2.19
CA ALA A 157 16.83 -5.05 -0.98
C ALA A 157 15.44 -5.36 -0.39
N THR A 158 14.50 -4.41 -0.46
CA THR A 158 13.14 -4.55 0.06
C THR A 158 12.19 -5.23 -0.93
N ALA A 159 12.46 -5.10 -2.22
CA ALA A 159 11.67 -5.73 -3.27
C ALA A 159 11.61 -7.26 -3.14
N GLN A 160 12.72 -7.88 -2.73
CA GLN A 160 12.81 -9.34 -2.53
C GLN A 160 12.03 -9.82 -1.30
N ALA A 161 11.66 -8.92 -0.40
CA ALA A 161 10.87 -9.23 0.79
C ALA A 161 9.36 -9.05 0.57
N VAL A 162 8.93 -8.58 -0.60
CA VAL A 162 7.51 -8.49 -0.99
C VAL A 162 7.08 -9.84 -1.55
N ASP A 163 6.17 -10.51 -0.86
CA ASP A 163 5.67 -11.83 -1.27
C ASP A 163 4.70 -11.71 -2.47
N ALA A 164 3.92 -10.63 -2.53
CA ALA A 164 3.03 -10.34 -3.65
C ALA A 164 2.97 -8.83 -3.94
N PHE A 165 3.15 -8.47 -5.18
CA PHE A 165 2.98 -7.10 -5.68
C PHE A 165 1.73 -7.02 -6.55
N LEU A 166 0.70 -6.35 -6.05
CA LEU A 166 -0.60 -6.27 -6.71
C LEU A 166 -0.72 -4.95 -7.49
N VAL A 167 -1.03 -5.05 -8.77
CA VAL A 167 -1.27 -3.89 -9.63
C VAL A 167 -2.75 -3.79 -9.93
N VAL A 168 -3.40 -2.76 -9.40
CA VAL A 168 -4.84 -2.55 -9.61
C VAL A 168 -5.08 -1.88 -10.96
N LEU A 169 -5.97 -2.48 -11.77
CA LEU A 169 -6.31 -2.07 -13.13
C LEU A 169 -7.82 -1.83 -13.27
N GLU A 170 -8.18 -0.79 -13.99
CA GLU A 170 -9.54 -0.63 -14.53
C GLU A 170 -9.59 -1.02 -16.01
N PRO A 171 -10.75 -1.43 -16.54
CA PRO A 171 -10.93 -1.69 -17.97
C PRO A 171 -10.68 -0.44 -18.81
N GLY A 172 -9.46 -0.33 -19.36
CA GLY A 172 -9.08 0.81 -20.18
C GLY A 172 -7.59 0.89 -20.50
N ARG A 173 -7.27 1.39 -21.70
CA ARG A 173 -5.88 1.42 -22.22
C ARG A 173 -4.92 2.22 -21.32
N ARG A 174 -5.39 3.31 -20.70
CA ARG A 174 -4.54 4.12 -19.79
C ARG A 174 -4.09 3.33 -18.56
N SER A 175 -4.94 2.46 -18.05
CA SER A 175 -4.61 1.59 -16.91
C SER A 175 -3.57 0.55 -17.33
N LEU A 176 -3.73 -0.06 -18.51
CA LEU A 176 -2.77 -1.02 -19.07
C LEU A 176 -1.38 -0.40 -19.30
N THR A 177 -1.31 0.83 -19.83
CA THR A 177 -0.03 1.53 -20.02
C THR A 177 0.67 1.79 -18.68
N THR A 178 -0.07 2.10 -17.61
CA THR A 178 0.49 2.22 -16.27
C THR A 178 1.00 0.87 -15.77
N ALA A 179 0.25 -0.21 -16.00
CA ALA A 179 0.67 -1.56 -15.62
C ALA A 179 1.97 -2.00 -16.31
N GLU A 180 2.15 -1.68 -17.60
CA GLU A 180 3.40 -1.95 -18.32
C GLU A 180 4.60 -1.27 -17.64
N ARG A 181 4.45 0.01 -17.25
CA ARG A 181 5.49 0.76 -16.57
C ARG A 181 5.80 0.18 -15.19
N VAL A 182 4.76 -0.11 -14.41
CA VAL A 182 4.91 -0.70 -13.07
C VAL A 182 5.58 -2.06 -13.17
N ARG A 183 5.19 -2.91 -14.15
CA ARG A 183 5.84 -4.19 -14.38
C ARG A 183 7.34 -4.04 -14.68
N ALA A 184 7.70 -3.12 -15.57
CA ALA A 184 9.10 -2.87 -15.91
C ALA A 184 9.90 -2.42 -14.68
N LEU A 185 9.38 -1.47 -13.90
CA LEU A 185 10.02 -1.00 -12.67
C LEU A 185 10.14 -2.11 -11.61
N ALA A 186 9.11 -2.94 -11.45
CA ALA A 186 9.14 -4.07 -10.53
C ALA A 186 10.23 -5.08 -10.92
N GLN A 187 10.35 -5.39 -12.21
CA GLN A 187 11.42 -6.26 -12.74
C GLN A 187 12.81 -5.65 -12.50
N ASP A 188 13.00 -4.36 -12.71
CA ASP A 188 14.29 -3.66 -12.52
C ASP A 188 14.79 -3.73 -11.07
N ILE A 189 13.89 -3.73 -10.10
CA ILE A 189 14.22 -3.86 -8.66
C ILE A 189 14.19 -5.30 -8.15
N GLY A 190 13.76 -6.28 -8.99
CA GLY A 190 13.80 -7.71 -8.68
C GLY A 190 12.56 -8.28 -8.00
N ILE A 191 11.38 -7.63 -8.12
CA ILE A 191 10.10 -8.21 -7.70
C ILE A 191 9.70 -9.28 -8.70
N THR A 192 9.48 -10.50 -8.22
CA THR A 192 9.16 -11.67 -9.06
C THR A 192 7.67 -11.99 -9.08
N HIS A 193 6.96 -11.77 -7.99
CA HIS A 193 5.55 -12.12 -7.84
C HIS A 193 4.67 -10.89 -8.06
N VAL A 194 4.39 -10.58 -9.32
CA VAL A 194 3.59 -9.42 -9.74
C VAL A 194 2.29 -9.91 -10.35
N TYR A 195 1.16 -9.48 -9.80
CA TYR A 195 -0.18 -9.87 -10.24
C TYR A 195 -1.06 -8.65 -10.46
N ALA A 196 -2.02 -8.77 -11.38
CA ALA A 196 -3.00 -7.74 -11.65
C ALA A 196 -4.34 -8.06 -11.00
N VAL A 197 -4.97 -7.04 -10.41
CA VAL A 197 -6.35 -7.11 -9.93
C VAL A 197 -7.20 -6.14 -10.74
N GLY A 198 -8.19 -6.70 -11.47
CA GLY A 198 -9.17 -5.88 -12.20
C GLY A 198 -10.16 -5.26 -11.22
N ASN A 199 -10.32 -3.94 -11.25
CA ASN A 199 -11.31 -3.23 -10.42
C ASN A 199 -12.31 -2.47 -11.29
N ASN A 200 -13.47 -2.13 -10.71
CA ASN A 200 -14.55 -1.42 -11.39
C ASN A 200 -15.08 -2.15 -12.64
N VAL A 201 -15.05 -3.49 -12.59
CA VAL A 201 -15.43 -4.38 -13.69
C VAL A 201 -16.96 -4.44 -13.81
N ARG A 202 -17.53 -4.14 -14.98
CA ARG A 202 -18.98 -4.05 -15.21
C ARG A 202 -19.59 -5.37 -15.69
N GLY A 203 -18.77 -6.31 -16.14
CA GLY A 203 -19.23 -7.60 -16.64
C GLY A 203 -18.17 -8.35 -17.44
N GLU A 204 -18.58 -9.39 -18.15
CA GLU A 204 -17.69 -10.32 -18.83
C GLU A 204 -16.81 -9.66 -19.90
N GLN A 205 -17.34 -8.69 -20.64
CA GLN A 205 -16.55 -7.96 -21.65
C GLN A 205 -15.33 -7.24 -21.04
N ASP A 206 -15.49 -6.63 -19.86
CA ASP A 206 -14.41 -5.96 -19.15
C ASP A 206 -13.38 -6.99 -18.66
N ARG A 207 -13.81 -8.17 -18.18
CA ARG A 207 -12.94 -9.27 -17.75
C ARG A 207 -12.10 -9.80 -18.90
N VAL A 208 -12.74 -10.11 -20.03
CA VAL A 208 -12.06 -10.57 -21.26
C VAL A 208 -11.07 -9.49 -21.72
N PHE A 209 -11.47 -8.22 -21.76
CA PHE A 209 -10.57 -7.14 -22.15
C PHE A 209 -9.31 -7.08 -21.26
N LEU A 210 -9.46 -7.18 -19.92
CA LEU A 210 -8.32 -7.17 -19.01
C LEU A 210 -7.47 -8.43 -19.15
N ALA A 211 -8.09 -9.61 -19.28
CA ALA A 211 -7.38 -10.88 -19.43
C ALA A 211 -6.53 -10.90 -20.70
N ASP A 212 -7.07 -10.40 -21.82
CA ASP A 212 -6.42 -10.43 -23.12
C ASP A 212 -5.31 -9.38 -23.28
N HIS A 213 -5.40 -8.25 -22.54
CA HIS A 213 -4.51 -7.11 -22.74
C HIS A 213 -3.62 -6.78 -21.54
N SER A 214 -3.84 -7.40 -20.38
CA SER A 214 -2.98 -7.13 -19.22
C SER A 214 -1.56 -7.61 -19.48
N PRO A 215 -0.56 -6.76 -19.26
CA PRO A 215 0.86 -7.16 -19.33
C PRO A 215 1.31 -7.99 -18.12
N ILE A 216 0.43 -8.15 -17.11
CA ILE A 216 0.67 -8.82 -15.83
C ILE A 216 -0.39 -9.92 -15.66
N PRO A 217 -0.03 -11.11 -15.14
CA PRO A 217 -1.00 -12.17 -14.87
C PRO A 217 -2.16 -11.67 -13.99
N MET A 218 -3.39 -11.98 -14.39
CA MET A 218 -4.58 -11.61 -13.62
C MET A 218 -4.73 -12.54 -12.41
N LEU A 219 -4.83 -11.94 -11.21
CA LEU A 219 -5.18 -12.66 -9.98
C LEU A 219 -6.70 -12.83 -9.86
N GLY A 220 -7.46 -11.79 -10.21
CA GLY A 220 -8.91 -11.79 -10.16
C GLY A 220 -9.50 -10.40 -10.36
N TYR A 221 -10.76 -10.24 -9.94
CA TYR A 221 -11.54 -9.06 -10.27
C TYR A 221 -12.42 -8.60 -9.11
N LEU A 222 -12.57 -7.28 -8.98
CA LEU A 222 -13.58 -6.62 -8.17
C LEU A 222 -14.59 -5.95 -9.10
N SER A 223 -15.86 -6.24 -8.90
CA SER A 223 -16.95 -5.67 -9.68
C SER A 223 -17.16 -4.20 -9.33
N ARG A 224 -17.73 -3.44 -10.28
CA ARG A 224 -18.22 -2.10 -10.00
C ARG A 224 -19.30 -2.17 -8.95
N ASN A 225 -19.07 -1.52 -7.81
CA ASN A 225 -19.99 -1.51 -6.69
C ASN A 225 -20.30 -0.06 -6.26
N PRO A 226 -21.54 0.43 -6.45
CA PRO A 226 -21.95 1.78 -6.02
C PRO A 226 -21.83 1.99 -4.50
N GLU A 227 -21.96 0.94 -3.69
CA GLU A 227 -21.86 1.02 -2.23
C GLU A 227 -20.50 1.55 -1.77
N LEU A 228 -19.43 1.28 -2.53
CA LEU A 228 -18.10 1.83 -2.26
C LEU A 228 -18.07 3.36 -2.38
N THR A 229 -18.71 3.90 -3.42
CA THR A 229 -18.84 5.35 -3.60
C THR A 229 -19.72 5.97 -2.53
N ASP A 230 -20.82 5.31 -2.19
CA ASP A 230 -21.72 5.78 -1.13
C ASP A 230 -21.06 5.75 0.25
N ALA A 231 -20.20 4.77 0.51
CA ALA A 231 -19.39 4.68 1.74
C ALA A 231 -18.39 5.85 1.81
N ASP A 232 -17.68 6.10 0.72
CA ASP A 232 -16.72 7.21 0.62
C ASP A 232 -17.40 8.56 0.88
N MET A 233 -18.54 8.84 0.23
CA MET A 233 -19.32 10.07 0.45
C MET A 233 -19.81 10.27 1.89
N ARG A 234 -20.03 9.17 2.62
CA ARG A 234 -20.46 9.20 4.03
C ARG A 234 -19.31 9.16 5.02
N GLY A 235 -18.08 9.03 4.55
CA GLY A 235 -16.91 8.79 5.40
C GLY A 235 -16.98 7.48 6.19
N ALA A 236 -17.68 6.47 5.65
CA ALA A 236 -17.84 5.16 6.26
C ALA A 236 -16.78 4.18 5.77
N GLY A 237 -16.39 3.23 6.63
CA GLY A 237 -15.49 2.14 6.25
C GLY A 237 -16.11 1.25 5.18
N ILE A 238 -15.34 0.90 4.18
CA ILE A 238 -15.83 0.15 3.02
C ILE A 238 -16.13 -1.32 3.34
N TYR A 239 -15.47 -1.89 4.34
CA TYR A 239 -15.63 -3.30 4.72
C TYR A 239 -17.05 -3.65 5.15
N ASP A 240 -17.66 -2.81 5.99
CA ASP A 240 -19.03 -3.02 6.46
C ASP A 240 -20.07 -2.53 5.43
N ALA A 241 -19.69 -1.58 4.58
CA ALA A 241 -20.61 -0.94 3.65
C ALA A 241 -20.80 -1.71 2.33
N ALA A 242 -19.85 -2.55 1.92
CA ALA A 242 -19.82 -3.17 0.59
C ALA A 242 -19.59 -4.70 0.68
N PRO A 243 -20.53 -5.50 1.21
CA PRO A 243 -20.38 -6.94 1.42
C PRO A 243 -20.01 -7.72 0.15
N GLN A 244 -20.55 -7.34 -1.01
CA GLN A 244 -20.19 -7.98 -2.28
C GLN A 244 -18.70 -7.83 -2.58
N SER A 245 -18.15 -6.64 -2.39
CA SER A 245 -16.72 -6.38 -2.63
C SER A 245 -15.83 -7.13 -1.64
N VAL A 246 -16.32 -7.36 -0.40
CA VAL A 246 -15.63 -8.19 0.59
C VAL A 246 -15.55 -9.62 0.11
N GLU A 247 -16.65 -10.22 -0.37
CA GLU A 247 -16.64 -11.60 -0.86
C GLU A 247 -15.76 -11.78 -2.10
N GLU A 248 -15.78 -10.83 -3.02
CA GLU A 248 -14.87 -10.84 -4.17
C GLU A 248 -13.39 -10.72 -3.72
N ALA A 249 -13.09 -9.91 -2.72
CA ALA A 249 -11.75 -9.79 -2.16
C ALA A 249 -11.31 -11.05 -1.39
N ARG A 250 -12.23 -11.80 -0.76
CA ARG A 250 -11.93 -13.12 -0.16
C ARG A 250 -11.42 -14.11 -1.19
N VAL A 251 -12.04 -14.14 -2.38
CA VAL A 251 -11.57 -14.98 -3.50
C VAL A 251 -10.15 -14.59 -3.93
N LEU A 252 -9.82 -13.27 -3.94
CA LEU A 252 -8.46 -12.82 -4.22
C LEU A 252 -7.46 -13.29 -3.15
N VAL A 253 -7.86 -13.26 -1.86
CA VAL A 253 -7.01 -13.75 -0.77
C VAL A 253 -6.76 -15.25 -0.89
N GLU A 254 -7.78 -16.05 -1.21
CA GLU A 254 -7.64 -17.49 -1.46
C GLU A 254 -6.67 -17.75 -2.60
N ALA A 255 -6.83 -17.06 -3.73
CA ALA A 255 -5.92 -17.18 -4.86
C ALA A 255 -4.47 -16.78 -4.53
N LEU A 256 -4.27 -15.79 -3.63
CA LEU A 256 -2.94 -15.40 -3.16
C LEU A 256 -2.30 -16.46 -2.25
N GLU A 257 -3.09 -17.13 -1.40
CA GLU A 257 -2.61 -18.15 -0.47
C GLU A 257 -2.33 -19.49 -1.14
N ASP A 258 -2.94 -19.77 -2.29
CA ASP A 258 -2.75 -20.99 -3.08
C ASP A 258 -1.50 -20.95 -4.00
N MET A 259 -0.81 -19.81 -4.08
CA MET A 259 0.41 -19.63 -4.91
C MET A 259 1.68 -19.99 -4.13
#